data_ce976912aa905e55239bee1f7e6b6766
#
_entry.id   ce976912aa905e55239bee1f7e6b6766
#
_cell.length_a   1.000
_cell.length_b   1.000
_cell.length_c   1.000
_cell.angle_alpha   90.00
_cell.angle_beta   90.00
_cell.angle_gamma   90.00
#
_symmetry.space_group_name_H-M   'P 1'
#
loop_
_entity.id
_entity.type
_entity.pdbx_description
1 polymer ?
#
loop_
_entity_poly.entity_id
_entity_poly.type
_entity_poly.pdbx_seq_one_letter_code
_entity_poly.pdbx_strand_id
1 'polypeptide(L)'
;MEESIISFKNFVFKYTAQAEPTLKGINLDIHKGEKVLICGPSGCGKSTLFNCLNGLIPASYSGDTSGELIIKGKSFKDLDIFSLSKITGTVLQDSDGQFIGLTVGEDIAFAMENDNIQLDEMRDRVIEAAKKVGIDSFLDHAPHELSGGQKQRVSLAGVMVDNVEIFLFDEPLANLDPASGKKTIELIDQIHKDTGATIIIVEHRIEDVLHRSVDRVVLMGEGSIILDTTPDKLLSSDSLIKNGIREPLYVTALKYAGVEIKEDMKPGMIDTLILSGEDKQKVIDWMESVPDKPQEDNRPILLETKDLSFSYPNGKEALKDINFSIKKGEMMSIVGRNGAGKSTFCKVICGFEKESKGNIYLEGKDISSLSIKERAEKIAYVMQNPNQMITKPMIRDEVALGLVLDGRFSEEEINERVD
;
A
#
# COMPACT_ATOMS: atom_id res chain seq x y z
N MET A 1 27.06 9.58 -21.81
CA MET A 1 25.69 9.94 -21.37
C MET A 1 24.96 8.62 -21.23
N GLU A 2 24.42 8.36 -20.06
CA GLU A 2 23.60 7.15 -19.86
C GLU A 2 22.35 7.24 -20.75
N GLU A 3 21.98 6.13 -21.37
CA GLU A 3 20.85 6.07 -22.29
C GLU A 3 19.54 6.20 -21.52
N SER A 4 18.76 7.27 -21.80
CA SER A 4 17.43 7.44 -21.22
C SER A 4 16.47 6.44 -21.86
N ILE A 5 15.87 5.56 -21.04
CA ILE A 5 14.85 4.58 -21.48
C ILE A 5 13.45 5.20 -21.48
N ILE A 6 13.20 6.17 -20.59
CA ILE A 6 11.95 6.95 -20.50
C ILE A 6 12.33 8.43 -20.41
N SER A 7 11.68 9.27 -21.23
CA SER A 7 11.88 10.73 -21.21
C SER A 7 10.55 11.46 -21.34
N PHE A 8 10.20 12.23 -20.32
CA PHE A 8 9.12 13.22 -20.34
C PHE A 8 9.69 14.60 -20.56
N LYS A 9 9.15 15.35 -21.54
CA LYS A 9 9.55 16.73 -21.83
C LYS A 9 8.35 17.64 -21.87
N ASN A 10 8.22 18.45 -20.84
CA ASN A 10 7.08 19.36 -20.64
C ASN A 10 5.73 18.65 -20.86
N PHE A 11 5.63 17.40 -20.38
CA PHE A 11 4.48 16.54 -20.63
C PHE A 11 3.31 16.95 -19.74
N VAL A 12 2.14 17.11 -20.38
CA VAL A 12 0.87 17.45 -19.71
C VAL A 12 -0.15 16.42 -20.10
N PHE A 13 -0.96 16.01 -19.11
CA PHE A 13 -2.13 15.16 -19.33
C PHE A 13 -3.33 15.67 -18.56
N LYS A 14 -4.48 15.72 -19.26
CA LYS A 14 -5.78 16.10 -18.69
C LYS A 14 -6.82 15.05 -19.04
N TYR A 15 -7.46 14.44 -18.05
CA TYR A 15 -8.59 13.55 -18.30
C TYR A 15 -9.76 14.29 -18.94
N THR A 16 -10.48 13.64 -19.87
CA THR A 16 -11.65 14.24 -20.54
C THR A 16 -12.71 14.73 -19.56
N ALA A 17 -12.88 14.03 -18.43
CA ALA A 17 -13.86 14.37 -17.38
C ALA A 17 -13.42 15.47 -16.41
N GLN A 18 -12.17 15.98 -16.51
CA GLN A 18 -11.63 16.96 -15.59
C GLN A 18 -11.47 18.33 -16.24
N ALA A 19 -11.65 19.39 -15.47
CA ALA A 19 -11.44 20.77 -15.93
C ALA A 19 -9.95 21.10 -16.04
N GLU A 20 -9.14 20.65 -15.10
CA GLU A 20 -7.72 20.97 -14.97
C GLU A 20 -6.82 19.76 -15.31
N PRO A 21 -5.59 19.98 -15.80
CA PRO A 21 -4.63 18.93 -16.03
C PRO A 21 -4.23 18.21 -14.73
N THR A 22 -4.14 16.88 -14.80
CA THR A 22 -3.62 16.04 -13.71
C THR A 22 -2.10 16.01 -13.70
N LEU A 23 -1.46 15.99 -14.88
CA LEU A 23 0.00 16.16 -15.02
C LEU A 23 0.28 17.51 -15.65
N LYS A 24 1.19 18.29 -15.05
CA LYS A 24 1.42 19.69 -15.37
C LYS A 24 2.90 19.92 -15.69
N GLY A 25 3.28 19.71 -16.95
CA GLY A 25 4.64 20.02 -17.41
C GLY A 25 5.72 19.13 -16.81
N ILE A 26 5.48 17.81 -16.79
CA ILE A 26 6.45 16.83 -16.30
C ILE A 26 7.72 16.86 -17.15
N ASN A 27 8.86 16.99 -16.49
CA ASN A 27 10.18 16.81 -17.05
C ASN A 27 10.89 15.75 -16.21
N LEU A 28 11.16 14.58 -16.81
CA LEU A 28 11.73 13.43 -16.10
C LEU A 28 12.43 12.52 -17.11
N ASP A 29 13.69 12.26 -16.90
CA ASP A 29 14.44 11.23 -17.61
C ASP A 29 14.74 10.08 -16.66
N ILE A 30 14.43 8.85 -17.06
CA ILE A 30 14.77 7.63 -16.33
C ILE A 30 15.75 6.85 -17.21
N HIS A 31 16.87 6.45 -16.62
CA HIS A 31 17.94 5.75 -17.33
C HIS A 31 17.77 4.23 -17.28
N LYS A 32 18.34 3.55 -18.27
CA LYS A 32 18.30 2.10 -18.34
C LYS A 32 18.99 1.48 -17.13
N GLY A 33 18.31 0.52 -16.50
CA GLY A 33 18.81 -0.18 -15.30
C GLY A 33 18.71 0.62 -14.01
N GLU A 34 18.09 1.80 -14.02
CA GLU A 34 17.88 2.64 -12.83
C GLU A 34 16.71 2.12 -11.98
N LYS A 35 16.83 2.19 -10.65
CA LYS A 35 15.75 1.92 -9.71
C LYS A 35 15.27 3.22 -9.09
N VAL A 36 14.05 3.64 -9.46
CA VAL A 36 13.47 4.93 -9.11
C VAL A 36 12.25 4.76 -8.21
N LEU A 37 12.21 5.48 -7.10
CA LEU A 37 11.05 5.62 -6.24
C LEU A 37 10.30 6.91 -6.59
N ILE A 38 9.03 6.81 -6.93
CA ILE A 38 8.12 7.96 -7.11
C ILE A 38 7.22 8.05 -5.89
N CYS A 39 7.29 9.15 -5.16
CA CYS A 39 6.48 9.41 -3.98
C CYS A 39 5.76 10.75 -4.08
N GLY A 40 4.77 10.96 -3.21
CA GLY A 40 3.97 12.19 -3.20
C GLY A 40 2.63 11.97 -2.49
N PRO A 41 1.90 13.02 -2.11
CA PRO A 41 0.59 12.90 -1.49
C PRO A 41 -0.43 12.21 -2.40
N SER A 42 -1.52 11.69 -1.81
CA SER A 42 -2.61 11.11 -2.59
C SER A 42 -3.20 12.14 -3.55
N GLY A 43 -3.51 11.70 -4.78
CA GLY A 43 -4.09 12.58 -5.81
C GLY A 43 -3.11 13.50 -6.52
N CYS A 44 -1.80 13.47 -6.23
CA CYS A 44 -0.82 14.33 -6.90
C CYS A 44 -0.44 13.91 -8.33
N GLY A 45 -1.03 12.84 -8.89
CA GLY A 45 -0.82 12.42 -10.28
C GLY A 45 0.10 11.21 -10.48
N LYS A 46 0.60 10.55 -9.43
CA LYS A 46 1.50 9.37 -9.55
C LYS A 46 0.92 8.25 -10.40
N SER A 47 -0.30 7.81 -10.10
CA SER A 47 -0.97 6.73 -10.88
C SER A 47 -1.28 7.18 -12.30
N THR A 48 -1.51 8.47 -12.55
CA THR A 48 -1.67 9.02 -13.90
C THR A 48 -0.36 8.95 -14.68
N LEU A 49 0.76 9.34 -14.08
CA LEU A 49 2.10 9.21 -14.67
C LEU A 49 2.40 7.75 -14.98
N PHE A 50 2.09 6.86 -14.04
CA PHE A 50 2.25 5.42 -14.16
C PHE A 50 1.40 4.84 -15.32
N ASN A 51 0.14 5.27 -15.45
CA ASN A 51 -0.77 4.86 -16.52
C ASN A 51 -0.33 5.32 -17.91
N CYS A 52 0.49 6.36 -18.01
CA CYS A 52 1.14 6.73 -19.26
C CYS A 52 2.24 5.74 -19.64
N LEU A 53 2.92 5.13 -18.66
CA LEU A 53 4.02 4.20 -18.90
C LEU A 53 3.57 2.78 -19.20
N ASN A 54 2.39 2.35 -18.69
CA ASN A 54 1.84 1.02 -18.95
C ASN A 54 0.81 0.98 -20.09
N GLY A 55 0.52 2.12 -20.73
CA GLY A 55 -0.39 2.22 -21.88
C GLY A 55 -1.88 2.24 -21.53
N LEU A 56 -2.28 2.22 -20.25
CA LEU A 56 -3.67 2.42 -19.84
C LEU A 56 -4.17 3.84 -20.24
N ILE A 57 -3.26 4.80 -20.32
CA ILE A 57 -3.47 6.05 -21.02
C ILE A 57 -2.78 5.90 -22.39
N PRO A 58 -3.47 6.08 -23.51
CA PRO A 58 -4.87 6.45 -23.70
C PRO A 58 -5.85 5.27 -23.82
N ALA A 59 -5.41 4.01 -23.73
CA ALA A 59 -6.21 2.84 -24.09
C ALA A 59 -7.51 2.71 -23.24
N SER A 60 -7.40 2.90 -21.92
CA SER A 60 -8.54 2.80 -20.98
C SER A 60 -8.98 4.16 -20.45
N TYR A 61 -8.07 5.12 -20.39
CA TYR A 61 -8.33 6.45 -19.88
C TYR A 61 -8.07 7.50 -20.96
N SER A 62 -9.15 8.08 -21.51
CA SER A 62 -9.08 9.12 -22.53
C SER A 62 -8.77 10.49 -21.92
N GLY A 63 -8.01 11.30 -22.67
CA GLY A 63 -7.65 12.65 -22.26
C GLY A 63 -6.80 13.37 -23.30
N ASP A 64 -6.54 14.63 -23.01
CA ASP A 64 -5.71 15.49 -23.85
C ASP A 64 -4.24 15.42 -23.38
N THR A 65 -3.32 15.26 -24.32
CA THR A 65 -1.87 15.26 -24.06
C THR A 65 -1.18 16.40 -24.78
N SER A 66 -0.18 17.01 -24.12
CA SER A 66 0.77 17.91 -24.78
C SER A 66 2.20 17.66 -24.27
N GLY A 67 3.21 18.21 -24.94
CA GLY A 67 4.61 17.86 -24.68
C GLY A 67 4.98 16.52 -25.29
N GLU A 68 6.07 15.93 -24.82
CA GLU A 68 6.62 14.68 -25.34
C GLU A 68 6.78 13.63 -24.23
N LEU A 69 6.42 12.39 -24.54
CA LEU A 69 6.82 11.21 -23.80
C LEU A 69 7.45 10.23 -24.77
N ILE A 70 8.69 9.87 -24.50
CA ILE A 70 9.47 8.91 -25.27
C ILE A 70 9.77 7.71 -24.39
N ILE A 71 9.47 6.50 -24.88
CA ILE A 71 9.76 5.23 -24.19
C ILE A 71 10.59 4.39 -25.16
N LYS A 72 11.80 4.02 -24.74
CA LYS A 72 12.74 3.26 -25.56
C LYS A 72 12.94 3.85 -26.96
N GLY A 73 13.11 5.18 -27.02
CA GLY A 73 13.35 5.92 -28.25
C GLY A 73 12.13 6.11 -29.16
N LYS A 74 10.94 5.61 -28.78
CA LYS A 74 9.70 5.74 -29.54
C LYS A 74 8.77 6.75 -28.86
N SER A 75 8.06 7.53 -29.67
CA SER A 75 7.02 8.42 -29.12
C SER A 75 5.89 7.59 -28.52
N PHE A 76 5.41 8.01 -27.35
CA PHE A 76 4.23 7.45 -26.68
C PHE A 76 2.99 7.35 -27.61
N LYS A 77 2.85 8.30 -28.54
CA LYS A 77 1.73 8.34 -29.49
C LYS A 77 1.79 7.21 -30.53
N ASP A 78 2.98 6.67 -30.76
CA ASP A 78 3.24 5.59 -31.73
C ASP A 78 3.23 4.19 -31.07
N LEU A 79 3.05 4.14 -29.74
CA LEU A 79 3.01 2.91 -28.94
C LEU A 79 1.58 2.59 -28.53
N ASP A 80 1.07 1.46 -28.98
CA ASP A 80 -0.15 0.89 -28.45
C ASP A 80 0.13 0.08 -27.17
N ILE A 81 -0.95 -0.29 -26.46
CA ILE A 81 -0.85 -1.05 -25.21
C ILE A 81 -0.13 -2.39 -25.39
N PHE A 82 -0.29 -3.03 -26.56
CA PHE A 82 0.36 -4.29 -26.87
C PHE A 82 1.88 -4.11 -27.04
N SER A 83 2.30 -3.08 -27.77
CA SER A 83 3.72 -2.75 -27.92
C SER A 83 4.36 -2.37 -26.57
N LEU A 84 3.64 -1.65 -25.72
CA LEU A 84 4.11 -1.30 -24.39
C LEU A 84 4.20 -2.51 -23.47
N SER A 85 3.28 -3.47 -23.51
CA SER A 85 3.34 -4.69 -22.68
C SER A 85 4.57 -5.55 -22.95
N LYS A 86 5.20 -5.40 -24.11
CA LYS A 86 6.49 -6.07 -24.42
C LYS A 86 7.71 -5.35 -23.85
N ILE A 87 7.55 -4.11 -23.44
CA ILE A 87 8.63 -3.28 -22.89
C ILE A 87 8.47 -3.14 -21.37
N THR A 88 7.21 -2.98 -20.91
CA THR A 88 6.88 -2.69 -19.54
C THR A 88 6.03 -3.80 -18.93
N GLY A 89 6.46 -4.31 -17.79
CA GLY A 89 5.66 -5.22 -16.99
C GLY A 89 5.11 -4.51 -15.76
N THR A 90 3.82 -4.66 -15.50
CA THR A 90 3.10 -3.89 -14.47
C THR A 90 2.55 -4.77 -13.36
N VAL A 91 2.86 -4.44 -12.12
CA VAL A 91 2.20 -4.99 -10.92
C VAL A 91 1.34 -3.89 -10.33
N LEU A 92 0.01 -4.08 -10.36
CA LEU A 92 -0.98 -3.10 -9.89
C LEU A 92 -1.21 -3.20 -8.38
N GLN A 93 -1.74 -2.12 -7.80
CA GLN A 93 -2.12 -2.01 -6.38
C GLN A 93 -3.14 -3.07 -5.95
N ASP A 94 -4.15 -3.32 -6.78
CA ASP A 94 -5.16 -4.36 -6.56
C ASP A 94 -4.78 -5.62 -7.35
N SER A 95 -4.07 -6.54 -6.71
CA SER A 95 -3.72 -7.82 -7.31
C SER A 95 -4.93 -8.72 -7.56
N ASP A 96 -6.04 -8.57 -6.83
CA ASP A 96 -7.23 -9.40 -7.04
C ASP A 96 -7.89 -9.11 -8.40
N GLY A 97 -7.83 -7.87 -8.86
CA GLY A 97 -8.33 -7.46 -10.16
C GLY A 97 -7.46 -7.88 -11.37
N GLN A 98 -6.25 -8.41 -11.11
CA GLN A 98 -5.32 -8.83 -12.18
C GLN A 98 -5.48 -10.30 -12.57
N PHE A 99 -6.03 -11.16 -11.69
CA PHE A 99 -6.11 -12.60 -11.96
C PHE A 99 -7.17 -12.95 -13.00
N ILE A 100 -6.73 -13.69 -14.02
CA ILE A 100 -7.56 -14.17 -15.13
C ILE A 100 -7.55 -15.71 -15.16
N GLY A 101 -6.43 -16.35 -14.80
CA GLY A 101 -6.26 -17.79 -14.72
C GLY A 101 -7.15 -18.44 -13.65
N LEU A 102 -7.61 -19.66 -13.91
CA LEU A 102 -8.30 -20.48 -12.91
C LEU A 102 -7.32 -21.02 -11.86
N THR A 103 -6.08 -21.22 -12.26
CA THR A 103 -4.98 -21.62 -11.39
C THR A 103 -3.85 -20.60 -11.43
N VAL A 104 -2.98 -20.63 -10.43
CA VAL A 104 -1.76 -19.80 -10.36
C VAL A 104 -0.87 -20.04 -11.58
N GLY A 105 -0.72 -21.31 -12.01
CA GLY A 105 0.09 -21.65 -13.16
C GLY A 105 -0.45 -21.06 -14.47
N GLU A 106 -1.77 -21.11 -14.67
CA GLU A 106 -2.43 -20.49 -15.83
C GLU A 106 -2.32 -18.98 -15.81
N ASP A 107 -2.42 -18.36 -14.65
CA ASP A 107 -2.29 -16.91 -14.52
C ASP A 107 -0.88 -16.42 -14.88
N ILE A 108 0.15 -17.12 -14.40
CA ILE A 108 1.55 -16.82 -14.76
C ILE A 108 1.79 -17.06 -16.26
N ALA A 109 1.15 -18.08 -16.86
CA ALA A 109 1.31 -18.42 -18.27
C ALA A 109 0.61 -17.44 -19.22
N PHE A 110 -0.37 -16.68 -18.75
CA PHE A 110 -1.32 -15.91 -19.56
C PHE A 110 -0.67 -15.01 -20.63
N ALA A 111 0.40 -14.29 -20.28
CA ALA A 111 1.10 -13.44 -21.22
C ALA A 111 1.77 -14.25 -22.36
N MET A 112 2.33 -15.41 -22.04
CA MET A 112 2.98 -16.32 -22.99
C MET A 112 1.96 -17.02 -23.89
N GLU A 113 0.74 -17.31 -23.41
CA GLU A 113 -0.36 -17.81 -24.22
C GLU A 113 -0.73 -16.82 -25.32
N ASN A 114 -0.85 -15.54 -24.97
CA ASN A 114 -1.11 -14.46 -25.92
C ASN A 114 0.00 -14.34 -26.99
N ASP A 115 1.23 -14.73 -26.66
CA ASP A 115 2.38 -14.74 -27.56
C ASP A 115 2.51 -16.03 -28.38
N ASN A 116 1.59 -16.98 -28.19
CA ASN A 116 1.63 -18.31 -28.84
C ASN A 116 2.95 -19.09 -28.57
N ILE A 117 3.51 -18.96 -27.36
CA ILE A 117 4.69 -19.75 -26.94
C ILE A 117 4.31 -21.23 -26.86
N GLN A 118 5.24 -22.10 -27.23
CA GLN A 118 5.04 -23.56 -27.19
C GLN A 118 4.81 -24.04 -25.75
N LEU A 119 3.90 -25.00 -25.55
CA LEU A 119 3.44 -25.44 -24.23
C LEU A 119 4.59 -25.92 -23.31
N ASP A 120 5.57 -26.65 -23.85
CA ASP A 120 6.68 -27.18 -23.05
C ASP A 120 7.59 -26.05 -22.58
N GLU A 121 7.92 -25.09 -23.45
CA GLU A 121 8.69 -23.90 -23.09
C GLU A 121 7.92 -23.05 -22.06
N MET A 122 6.61 -22.86 -22.24
CA MET A 122 5.74 -22.12 -21.33
C MET A 122 5.78 -22.75 -19.93
N ARG A 123 5.62 -24.07 -19.81
CA ARG A 123 5.68 -24.79 -18.54
C ARG A 123 7.01 -24.59 -17.80
N ASP A 124 8.12 -24.69 -18.52
CA ASP A 124 9.44 -24.51 -17.94
C ASP A 124 9.63 -23.09 -17.41
N ARG A 125 9.21 -22.08 -18.17
CA ARG A 125 9.28 -20.66 -17.78
C ARG A 125 8.38 -20.33 -16.61
N VAL A 126 7.16 -20.89 -16.55
CA VAL A 126 6.24 -20.75 -15.40
C VAL A 126 6.87 -21.32 -14.13
N ILE A 127 7.43 -22.54 -14.21
CA ILE A 127 8.07 -23.18 -13.05
C ILE A 127 9.29 -22.37 -12.59
N GLU A 128 10.10 -21.86 -13.51
CA GLU A 128 11.27 -21.04 -13.19
C GLU A 128 10.86 -19.73 -12.50
N ALA A 129 9.90 -19.00 -13.07
CA ALA A 129 9.38 -17.77 -12.51
C ALA A 129 8.76 -17.99 -11.12
N ALA A 130 7.93 -19.02 -10.96
CA ALA A 130 7.31 -19.39 -9.69
C ALA A 130 8.34 -19.72 -8.60
N LYS A 131 9.42 -20.41 -8.93
CA LYS A 131 10.53 -20.70 -8.02
C LYS A 131 11.26 -19.44 -7.59
N LYS A 132 11.53 -18.50 -8.52
CA LYS A 132 12.21 -17.23 -8.20
C LYS A 132 11.45 -16.41 -7.16
N VAL A 133 10.12 -16.44 -7.22
CA VAL A 133 9.28 -15.71 -6.26
C VAL A 133 8.81 -16.58 -5.08
N GLY A 134 9.14 -17.87 -5.04
CA GLY A 134 8.77 -18.80 -3.97
C GLY A 134 7.27 -19.10 -3.90
N ILE A 135 6.64 -19.38 -5.07
CA ILE A 135 5.22 -19.71 -5.21
C ILE A 135 5.01 -21.06 -5.96
N ASP A 136 6.06 -21.77 -6.25
CA ASP A 136 6.06 -23.01 -7.04
C ASP A 136 5.18 -24.14 -6.45
N SER A 137 5.03 -24.18 -5.14
CA SER A 137 4.15 -25.14 -4.47
C SER A 137 2.65 -24.81 -4.58
N PHE A 138 2.28 -23.69 -5.20
CA PHE A 138 0.90 -23.21 -5.31
C PHE A 138 0.40 -23.17 -6.76
N LEU A 139 1.14 -23.70 -7.73
CA LEU A 139 0.82 -23.60 -9.16
C LEU A 139 -0.58 -24.15 -9.50
N ASP A 140 -1.01 -25.20 -8.82
CA ASP A 140 -2.33 -25.84 -9.03
C ASP A 140 -3.45 -25.23 -8.18
N HIS A 141 -3.16 -24.23 -7.32
CA HIS A 141 -4.15 -23.59 -6.49
C HIS A 141 -4.91 -22.50 -7.25
N ALA A 142 -6.16 -22.27 -6.85
CA ALA A 142 -6.91 -21.13 -7.35
C ALA A 142 -6.42 -19.81 -6.71
N PRO A 143 -6.32 -18.68 -7.46
CA PRO A 143 -5.84 -17.41 -6.91
C PRO A 143 -6.57 -16.92 -5.66
N HIS A 144 -7.88 -17.21 -5.52
CA HIS A 144 -8.66 -16.79 -4.36
C HIS A 144 -8.31 -17.55 -3.06
N GLU A 145 -7.60 -18.68 -3.14
CA GLU A 145 -7.13 -19.43 -1.97
C GLU A 145 -5.85 -18.84 -1.37
N LEU A 146 -5.19 -17.93 -2.09
CA LEU A 146 -3.90 -17.36 -1.71
C LEU A 146 -4.06 -16.17 -0.75
N SER A 147 -3.06 -16.00 0.13
CA SER A 147 -2.90 -14.77 0.90
C SER A 147 -2.48 -13.59 0.01
N GLY A 148 -2.72 -12.35 0.46
CA GLY A 148 -2.34 -11.15 -0.32
C GLY A 148 -0.87 -11.13 -0.75
N GLY A 149 0.06 -11.54 0.13
CA GLY A 149 1.48 -11.62 -0.23
C GLY A 149 1.81 -12.73 -1.23
N GLN A 150 1.05 -13.84 -1.24
CA GLN A 150 1.18 -14.89 -2.26
C GLN A 150 0.63 -14.40 -3.60
N LYS A 151 -0.52 -13.75 -3.60
CA LYS A 151 -1.13 -13.14 -4.79
C LYS A 151 -0.17 -12.18 -5.48
N GLN A 152 0.45 -11.30 -4.70
CA GLN A 152 1.43 -10.36 -5.24
C GLN A 152 2.64 -11.05 -5.88
N ARG A 153 3.12 -12.18 -5.30
CA ARG A 153 4.18 -12.99 -5.90
C ARG A 153 3.75 -13.63 -7.20
N VAL A 154 2.47 -14.05 -7.32
CA VAL A 154 1.93 -14.56 -8.58
C VAL A 154 1.95 -13.49 -9.65
N SER A 155 1.41 -12.28 -9.34
CA SER A 155 1.45 -11.15 -10.28
C SER A 155 2.88 -10.82 -10.71
N LEU A 156 3.83 -10.86 -9.77
CA LEU A 156 5.24 -10.63 -10.06
C LEU A 156 5.83 -11.72 -10.98
N ALA A 157 5.51 -13.00 -10.73
CA ALA A 157 5.92 -14.10 -11.59
C ALA A 157 5.37 -13.93 -13.01
N GLY A 158 4.08 -13.56 -13.13
CA GLY A 158 3.43 -13.31 -14.43
C GLY A 158 4.08 -12.18 -15.24
N VAL A 159 4.63 -11.17 -14.57
CA VAL A 159 5.38 -10.10 -15.24
C VAL A 159 6.81 -10.54 -15.61
N MET A 160 7.42 -11.41 -14.82
CA MET A 160 8.81 -11.87 -15.06
C MET A 160 8.96 -12.81 -16.23
N VAL A 161 7.89 -13.53 -16.62
CA VAL A 161 7.98 -14.50 -17.73
C VAL A 161 8.22 -13.84 -19.10
N ASP A 162 7.92 -12.55 -19.27
CA ASP A 162 8.02 -11.83 -20.55
C ASP A 162 9.36 -11.14 -20.82
N ASN A 163 10.36 -11.27 -19.95
CA ASN A 163 11.67 -10.61 -20.10
C ASN A 163 11.58 -9.11 -20.42
N VAL A 164 10.68 -8.39 -19.76
CA VAL A 164 10.49 -6.96 -19.94
C VAL A 164 11.71 -6.15 -19.47
N GLU A 165 11.95 -4.98 -20.06
CA GLU A 165 13.08 -4.11 -19.71
C GLU A 165 12.74 -3.11 -18.61
N ILE A 166 11.44 -2.85 -18.35
CA ILE A 166 10.96 -1.91 -17.36
C ILE A 166 9.92 -2.60 -16.48
N PHE A 167 10.14 -2.64 -15.19
CA PHE A 167 9.15 -3.10 -14.21
C PHE A 167 8.50 -1.90 -13.54
N LEU A 168 7.18 -1.88 -13.55
CA LEU A 168 6.34 -0.86 -12.95
C LEU A 168 5.59 -1.44 -11.75
N PHE A 169 5.78 -0.86 -10.56
CA PHE A 169 5.12 -1.26 -9.32
C PHE A 169 4.25 -0.12 -8.80
N ASP A 170 2.93 -0.28 -8.81
CA ASP A 170 1.98 0.69 -8.26
C ASP A 170 1.55 0.25 -6.86
N GLU A 171 2.06 0.94 -5.85
CA GLU A 171 1.82 0.69 -4.43
C GLU A 171 1.96 -0.80 -4.03
N PRO A 172 3.11 -1.44 -4.33
CA PRO A 172 3.28 -2.89 -4.12
C PRO A 172 3.22 -3.29 -2.64
N LEU A 173 3.19 -2.35 -1.71
CA LEU A 173 3.11 -2.61 -0.28
C LEU A 173 1.70 -2.39 0.29
N ALA A 174 0.74 -1.96 -0.54
CA ALA A 174 -0.60 -1.64 -0.11
C ALA A 174 -1.26 -2.80 0.62
N ASN A 175 -1.84 -3.47 0.98
CA ASN A 175 -2.48 -4.59 1.66
C ASN A 175 -1.52 -5.59 2.34
N LEU A 176 -0.22 -5.27 2.46
CA LEU A 176 0.76 -6.14 3.09
C LEU A 176 1.06 -5.72 4.54
N ASP A 177 1.24 -6.72 5.39
CA ASP A 177 1.84 -6.48 6.70
C ASP A 177 3.34 -6.09 6.54
N PRO A 178 3.95 -5.42 7.54
CA PRO A 178 5.31 -4.90 7.42
C PRO A 178 6.36 -5.97 7.07
N ALA A 179 6.22 -7.19 7.59
CA ALA A 179 7.18 -8.26 7.31
C ALA A 179 7.04 -8.77 5.87
N SER A 180 5.82 -8.90 5.37
CA SER A 180 5.54 -9.25 3.98
C SER A 180 5.98 -8.13 3.03
N GLY A 181 5.74 -6.87 3.40
CA GLY A 181 6.20 -5.71 2.64
C GLY A 181 7.71 -5.68 2.44
N LYS A 182 8.50 -5.87 3.51
CA LYS A 182 9.97 -5.95 3.40
C LYS A 182 10.44 -7.06 2.47
N LYS A 183 9.85 -8.25 2.57
CA LYS A 183 10.16 -9.37 1.67
C LYS A 183 9.84 -9.06 0.20
N THR A 184 8.77 -8.31 -0.06
CA THR A 184 8.45 -7.88 -1.42
C THR A 184 9.50 -6.93 -1.97
N ILE A 185 9.96 -5.94 -1.19
CA ILE A 185 11.04 -5.05 -1.63
C ILE A 185 12.37 -5.81 -1.81
N GLU A 186 12.66 -6.79 -0.96
CA GLU A 186 13.83 -7.67 -1.14
C GLU A 186 13.76 -8.46 -2.45
N LEU A 187 12.58 -8.95 -2.79
CA LEU A 187 12.36 -9.67 -4.05
C LEU A 187 12.49 -8.75 -5.26
N ILE A 188 11.93 -7.54 -5.22
CA ILE A 188 12.09 -6.52 -6.26
C ILE A 188 13.59 -6.17 -6.44
N ASP A 189 14.32 -6.01 -5.35
CA ASP A 189 15.77 -5.75 -5.37
C ASP A 189 16.56 -6.90 -6.00
N GLN A 190 16.18 -8.15 -5.69
CA GLN A 190 16.78 -9.33 -6.28
C GLN A 190 16.54 -9.40 -7.81
N ILE A 191 15.31 -9.14 -8.25
CA ILE A 191 14.95 -9.08 -9.67
C ILE A 191 15.79 -8.02 -10.38
N HIS A 192 15.92 -6.83 -9.80
CA HIS A 192 16.76 -5.77 -10.35
C HIS A 192 18.21 -6.23 -10.56
N LYS A 193 18.80 -6.88 -9.54
CA LYS A 193 20.18 -7.41 -9.60
C LYS A 193 20.35 -8.52 -10.62
N ASP A 194 19.36 -9.39 -10.75
CA ASP A 194 19.44 -10.56 -11.64
C ASP A 194 19.23 -10.19 -13.11
N THR A 195 18.38 -9.20 -13.38
CA THR A 195 17.98 -8.82 -14.75
C THR A 195 18.65 -7.54 -15.27
N GLY A 196 19.08 -6.67 -14.40
CA GLY A 196 19.52 -5.30 -14.77
C GLY A 196 18.40 -4.45 -15.34
N ALA A 197 17.13 -4.82 -15.16
CA ALA A 197 15.98 -4.09 -15.68
C ALA A 197 15.77 -2.77 -14.92
N THR A 198 15.18 -1.81 -15.60
CA THR A 198 14.74 -0.55 -14.98
C THR A 198 13.55 -0.78 -14.07
N ILE A 199 13.57 -0.26 -12.86
CA ILE A 199 12.50 -0.43 -11.87
C ILE A 199 11.94 0.92 -11.47
N ILE A 200 10.62 1.05 -11.56
CA ILE A 200 9.88 2.22 -11.09
C ILE A 200 8.88 1.77 -10.04
N ILE A 201 9.01 2.31 -8.84
CA ILE A 201 8.14 2.00 -7.69
C ILE A 201 7.38 3.27 -7.34
N VAL A 202 6.05 3.23 -7.40
CA VAL A 202 5.19 4.26 -6.81
C VAL A 202 4.80 3.78 -5.42
N GLU A 203 5.14 4.55 -4.38
CA GLU A 203 4.86 4.15 -3.00
C GLU A 203 4.74 5.34 -2.04
N HIS A 204 3.91 5.16 -1.01
CA HIS A 204 3.75 6.08 0.10
C HIS A 204 4.60 5.70 1.33
N ARG A 205 4.90 4.40 1.47
CA ARG A 205 5.67 3.82 2.57
C ARG A 205 7.16 3.88 2.28
N ILE A 206 7.71 5.10 2.23
CA ILE A 206 9.10 5.38 1.83
C ILE A 206 10.11 4.56 2.64
N GLU A 207 9.92 4.45 3.96
CA GLU A 207 10.81 3.69 4.86
C GLU A 207 10.92 2.22 4.47
N ASP A 208 9.81 1.60 4.06
CA ASP A 208 9.82 0.19 3.67
C ASP A 208 10.53 0.00 2.32
N VAL A 209 10.39 0.93 1.38
CA VAL A 209 11.11 0.89 0.10
C VAL A 209 12.61 1.12 0.32
N LEU A 210 12.97 2.10 1.14
CA LEU A 210 14.36 2.43 1.48
C LEU A 210 15.04 1.37 2.38
N HIS A 211 14.35 0.27 2.70
CA HIS A 211 14.97 -0.93 3.25
C HIS A 211 16.00 -1.55 2.28
N ARG A 212 15.86 -1.26 0.97
CA ARG A 212 16.85 -1.56 -0.07
C ARG A 212 17.21 -0.29 -0.82
N SER A 213 18.42 -0.26 -1.40
CA SER A 213 18.89 0.89 -2.15
C SER A 213 17.97 1.22 -3.32
N VAL A 214 17.70 2.50 -3.53
CA VAL A 214 17.15 3.05 -4.77
C VAL A 214 18.13 4.12 -5.27
N ASP A 215 18.23 4.29 -6.58
CA ASP A 215 19.19 5.24 -7.16
C ASP A 215 18.66 6.66 -7.04
N ARG A 216 17.35 6.85 -7.24
CA ARG A 216 16.69 8.15 -7.22
C ARG A 216 15.32 8.10 -6.57
N VAL A 217 14.93 9.25 -6.01
CA VAL A 217 13.58 9.51 -5.52
C VAL A 217 13.02 10.73 -6.22
N VAL A 218 11.86 10.55 -6.83
CA VAL A 218 11.08 11.60 -7.49
C VAL A 218 9.90 11.95 -6.59
N LEU A 219 9.90 13.16 -6.05
CA LEU A 219 8.81 13.69 -5.24
C LEU A 219 7.84 14.46 -6.11
N MET A 220 6.60 14.02 -6.18
CA MET A 220 5.53 14.68 -6.92
C MET A 220 4.57 15.44 -5.99
N GLY A 221 4.03 16.56 -6.48
CA GLY A 221 2.98 17.32 -5.82
C GLY A 221 2.17 18.13 -6.83
N GLU A 222 0.86 18.20 -6.66
CA GLU A 222 -0.08 18.96 -7.48
C GLU A 222 0.08 18.78 -9.00
N GLY A 223 0.43 17.58 -9.43
CA GLY A 223 0.60 17.21 -10.84
C GLY A 223 1.98 17.53 -11.42
N SER A 224 2.95 17.97 -10.61
CA SER A 224 4.29 18.34 -11.04
C SER A 224 5.37 17.60 -10.25
N ILE A 225 6.60 17.57 -10.76
CA ILE A 225 7.77 17.10 -10.01
C ILE A 225 8.28 18.26 -9.15
N ILE A 226 8.30 18.04 -7.84
CA ILE A 226 8.81 19.00 -6.86
C ILE A 226 10.31 18.83 -6.68
N LEU A 227 10.76 17.59 -6.62
CA LEU A 227 12.16 17.24 -6.37
C LEU A 227 12.49 15.93 -7.07
N ASP A 228 13.68 15.88 -7.66
CA ASP A 228 14.28 14.70 -8.26
C ASP A 228 15.72 14.60 -7.73
N THR A 229 16.00 13.58 -6.90
CA THR A 229 17.24 13.56 -6.12
C THR A 229 17.57 12.16 -5.57
N THR A 230 18.72 12.04 -4.92
CA THR A 230 19.10 10.81 -4.19
C THR A 230 18.34 10.67 -2.86
N PRO A 231 18.18 9.46 -2.32
CA PRO A 231 17.57 9.25 -1.00
C PRO A 231 18.28 10.03 0.13
N ASP A 232 19.61 10.08 0.09
CA ASP A 232 20.39 10.79 1.12
C ASP A 232 20.07 12.28 1.15
N LYS A 233 20.02 12.90 -0.01
CA LYS A 233 19.70 14.33 -0.15
C LYS A 233 18.23 14.62 0.19
N LEU A 234 17.29 13.72 -0.16
CA LEU A 234 15.89 13.85 0.22
C LEU A 234 15.75 13.88 1.74
N LEU A 235 16.33 12.88 2.43
CA LEU A 235 16.17 12.70 3.88
C LEU A 235 17.00 13.68 4.72
N SER A 236 17.98 14.35 4.12
CA SER A 236 18.67 15.49 4.76
C SER A 236 17.91 16.82 4.63
N SER A 237 16.77 16.82 3.93
CA SER A 237 15.90 18.00 3.75
C SER A 237 14.58 17.83 4.49
N ASP A 238 13.80 18.91 4.59
CA ASP A 238 12.42 18.87 5.11
C ASP A 238 11.37 18.69 4.01
N SER A 239 11.78 18.28 2.80
CA SER A 239 10.91 18.22 1.63
C SER A 239 9.73 17.28 1.82
N LEU A 240 9.91 16.14 2.49
CA LEU A 240 8.83 15.20 2.78
C LEU A 240 7.76 15.82 3.68
N ILE A 241 8.17 16.38 4.82
CA ILE A 241 7.25 16.97 5.80
C ILE A 241 6.49 18.16 5.18
N LYS A 242 7.19 19.04 4.45
CA LYS A 242 6.58 20.19 3.77
C LYS A 242 5.52 19.81 2.75
N ASN A 243 5.61 18.59 2.21
CA ASN A 243 4.64 18.04 1.26
C ASN A 243 3.67 17.02 1.89
N GLY A 244 3.56 16.97 3.22
CA GLY A 244 2.63 16.11 3.92
C GLY A 244 2.97 14.62 3.87
N ILE A 245 4.23 14.28 3.60
CA ILE A 245 4.70 12.89 3.55
C ILE A 245 5.50 12.59 4.81
N ARG A 246 5.24 11.43 5.38
CA ARG A 246 5.93 10.96 6.58
C ARG A 246 7.38 10.59 6.23
N GLU A 247 8.31 11.10 7.03
CA GLU A 247 9.69 10.65 7.00
C GLU A 247 9.85 9.25 7.62
N PRO A 248 10.92 8.51 7.27
CA PRO A 248 11.29 7.30 7.98
C PRO A 248 11.41 7.54 9.49
N LEU A 249 10.95 6.55 10.28
CA LEU A 249 10.92 6.68 11.75
C LEU A 249 12.28 6.98 12.36
N TYR A 250 13.34 6.35 11.85
CA TYR A 250 14.68 6.60 12.36
C TYR A 250 15.15 8.05 12.13
N VAL A 251 14.80 8.65 10.98
CA VAL A 251 15.08 10.08 10.69
C VAL A 251 14.31 10.98 11.66
N THR A 252 13.03 10.70 11.85
CA THR A 252 12.19 11.44 12.81
C THR A 252 12.73 11.32 14.23
N ALA A 253 13.14 10.13 14.66
CA ALA A 253 13.74 9.90 15.99
C ALA A 253 15.03 10.69 16.19
N LEU A 254 15.90 10.71 15.19
CA LEU A 254 17.15 11.49 15.23
C LEU A 254 16.86 13.01 15.34
N LYS A 255 15.88 13.52 14.58
CA LYS A 255 15.45 14.92 14.68
C LYS A 255 14.90 15.25 16.06
N TYR A 256 14.12 14.36 16.67
CA TYR A 256 13.63 14.55 18.07
C TYR A 256 14.78 14.54 19.10
N ALA A 257 15.81 13.76 18.86
CA ALA A 257 17.03 13.78 19.68
C ALA A 257 17.91 15.03 19.45
N GLY A 258 17.53 15.95 18.56
CA GLY A 258 18.28 17.16 18.25
C GLY A 258 19.47 16.93 17.31
N VAL A 259 19.46 15.84 16.53
CA VAL A 259 20.46 15.56 15.50
C VAL A 259 20.06 16.27 14.21
N GLU A 260 20.95 17.10 13.67
CA GLU A 260 20.79 17.69 12.34
C GLU A 260 21.20 16.69 11.26
N ILE A 261 20.24 16.24 10.43
CA ILE A 261 20.51 15.24 9.40
C ILE A 261 21.21 15.88 8.20
N LYS A 262 22.36 15.34 7.81
CA LYS A 262 23.18 15.79 6.68
C LYS A 262 23.36 14.67 5.66
N GLU A 263 23.62 15.03 4.40
CA GLU A 263 23.78 14.09 3.29
C GLU A 263 24.99 13.15 3.49
N ASP A 264 26.08 13.64 4.08
CA ASP A 264 27.29 12.88 4.35
C ASP A 264 27.09 11.80 5.44
N MET A 265 26.02 11.91 6.23
CA MET A 265 25.59 10.86 7.16
C MET A 265 24.94 9.66 6.47
N LYS A 266 24.68 9.71 5.17
CA LYS A 266 24.03 8.67 4.36
C LYS A 266 22.69 8.20 4.95
N PRO A 267 21.74 9.12 5.15
CA PRO A 267 20.47 8.79 5.79
C PRO A 267 19.51 8.00 4.89
N GLY A 268 19.84 7.76 3.62
CA GLY A 268 18.97 7.09 2.64
C GLY A 268 18.57 5.66 3.05
N MET A 269 19.39 4.98 3.81
CA MET A 269 19.10 3.67 4.42
C MET A 269 19.59 3.64 5.86
N ILE A 270 18.82 3.00 6.75
CA ILE A 270 19.23 2.86 8.17
C ILE A 270 20.54 2.11 8.33
N ASP A 271 20.81 1.12 7.48
CA ASP A 271 22.02 0.28 7.54
C ASP A 271 23.29 1.03 7.11
N THR A 272 23.14 2.12 6.34
CA THR A 272 24.28 2.94 5.88
C THR A 272 24.47 4.21 6.68
N LEU A 273 23.57 4.50 7.64
CA LEU A 273 23.58 5.72 8.43
C LEU A 273 24.82 5.83 9.30
N ILE A 274 25.52 6.95 9.17
CA ILE A 274 26.74 7.27 9.92
C ILE A 274 26.41 8.34 10.96
N LEU A 275 26.54 8.00 12.24
CA LEU A 275 26.39 8.93 13.35
C LEU A 275 27.75 9.24 14.00
N SER A 276 28.02 10.51 14.24
CA SER A 276 29.17 10.93 15.05
C SER A 276 29.02 10.50 16.51
N GLY A 277 30.09 10.58 17.29
CA GLY A 277 30.02 10.31 18.74
C GLY A 277 29.08 11.29 19.46
N GLU A 278 29.08 12.56 19.06
CA GLU A 278 28.18 13.59 19.59
C GLU A 278 26.70 13.29 19.27
N ASP A 279 26.39 12.88 18.03
CA ASP A 279 25.02 12.55 17.64
C ASP A 279 24.51 11.32 18.37
N LYS A 280 25.34 10.30 18.55
CA LYS A 280 25.01 9.12 19.37
C LYS A 280 24.69 9.51 20.81
N GLN A 281 25.45 10.43 21.39
CA GLN A 281 25.19 10.91 22.74
C GLN A 281 23.88 11.64 22.84
N LYS A 282 23.54 12.52 21.88
CA LYS A 282 22.23 13.19 21.82
C LYS A 282 21.07 12.19 21.81
N VAL A 283 21.20 11.09 21.04
CA VAL A 283 20.17 10.03 21.00
C VAL A 283 20.03 9.33 22.35
N ILE A 284 21.14 9.02 23.02
CA ILE A 284 21.15 8.39 24.35
C ILE A 284 20.48 9.32 25.36
N ASP A 285 20.90 10.59 25.41
CA ASP A 285 20.36 11.58 26.34
C ASP A 285 18.85 11.77 26.13
N TRP A 286 18.40 11.78 24.89
CA TRP A 286 16.98 11.85 24.55
C TRP A 286 16.22 10.62 25.06
N MET A 287 16.75 9.41 24.81
CA MET A 287 16.13 8.16 25.28
C MET A 287 16.02 8.13 26.81
N GLU A 288 17.05 8.57 27.53
CA GLU A 288 17.06 8.64 28.98
C GLU A 288 16.10 9.70 29.54
N SER A 289 15.80 10.75 28.76
CA SER A 289 14.82 11.80 29.12
C SER A 289 13.38 11.35 29.04
N VAL A 290 13.09 10.26 28.29
CA VAL A 290 11.73 9.72 28.14
C VAL A 290 11.38 8.87 29.37
N PRO A 291 10.30 9.19 30.09
CA PRO A 291 9.94 8.43 31.29
C PRO A 291 9.63 6.98 30.99
N ASP A 292 10.28 6.06 31.69
CA ASP A 292 10.15 4.61 31.52
C ASP A 292 8.83 4.02 32.04
N LYS A 293 8.05 4.78 32.79
CA LYS A 293 6.83 4.25 33.43
C LYS A 293 5.58 4.83 32.80
N PRO A 294 4.66 3.97 32.31
CA PRO A 294 3.33 4.43 32.04
C PRO A 294 2.72 4.96 33.36
N GLN A 295 2.13 6.15 33.31
CA GLN A 295 1.34 6.67 34.45
C GLN A 295 0.29 5.63 34.82
N GLU A 296 0.09 5.40 36.14
CA GLU A 296 -0.99 4.54 36.61
C GLU A 296 -2.31 5.03 36.01
N ASP A 297 -2.89 4.20 35.19
CA ASP A 297 -4.13 4.50 34.51
C ASP A 297 -5.32 3.90 35.29
N ASN A 298 -5.94 4.74 36.12
CA ASN A 298 -7.09 4.37 36.97
C ASN A 298 -8.45 4.57 36.27
N ARG A 299 -8.47 4.79 34.95
CA ARG A 299 -9.72 4.91 34.20
C ARG A 299 -10.51 3.60 34.25
N PRO A 300 -11.85 3.66 34.30
CA PRO A 300 -12.68 2.45 34.33
C PRO A 300 -12.57 1.68 33.00
N ILE A 301 -12.67 0.36 33.08
CA ILE A 301 -12.72 -0.51 31.91
C ILE A 301 -14.02 -0.24 31.15
N LEU A 302 -13.91 0.04 29.86
CA LEU A 302 -15.03 0.28 28.94
C LEU A 302 -15.47 -1.01 28.27
N LEU A 303 -14.50 -1.74 27.68
CA LEU A 303 -14.73 -3.00 26.97
C LEU A 303 -13.78 -4.06 27.51
N GLU A 304 -14.29 -5.27 27.75
CA GLU A 304 -13.48 -6.41 28.20
C GLU A 304 -13.92 -7.66 27.45
N THR A 305 -12.97 -8.52 27.07
CA THR A 305 -13.25 -9.88 26.60
C THR A 305 -12.60 -10.91 27.53
N LYS A 306 -13.30 -12.01 27.80
CA LYS A 306 -12.80 -13.13 28.61
C LYS A 306 -12.89 -14.43 27.85
N ASP A 307 -11.73 -15.07 27.66
CA ASP A 307 -11.56 -16.36 26.98
C ASP A 307 -12.28 -16.42 25.62
N LEU A 308 -12.27 -15.28 24.91
CA LEU A 308 -13.00 -15.11 23.66
C LEU A 308 -12.37 -15.96 22.56
N SER A 309 -13.14 -16.88 21.99
CA SER A 309 -12.71 -17.73 20.88
C SER A 309 -13.75 -17.71 19.77
N PHE A 310 -13.26 -17.82 18.52
CA PHE A 310 -14.11 -17.88 17.33
C PHE A 310 -13.49 -18.76 16.25
N SER A 311 -14.33 -19.61 15.65
CA SER A 311 -13.98 -20.44 14.49
C SER A 311 -14.99 -20.23 13.37
N TYR A 312 -14.47 -20.08 12.14
CA TYR A 312 -15.31 -20.01 10.95
C TYR A 312 -15.98 -21.37 10.64
N PRO A 313 -17.09 -21.41 9.87
CA PRO A 313 -17.80 -22.65 9.52
C PRO A 313 -16.92 -23.71 8.83
N ASN A 314 -15.85 -23.31 8.16
CA ASN A 314 -14.87 -24.21 7.54
C ASN A 314 -13.90 -24.86 8.56
N GLY A 315 -14.11 -24.66 9.86
CA GLY A 315 -13.28 -25.21 10.94
C GLY A 315 -12.00 -24.41 11.24
N LYS A 316 -11.73 -23.31 10.53
CA LYS A 316 -10.56 -22.46 10.79
C LYS A 316 -10.77 -21.65 12.08
N GLU A 317 -10.00 -21.97 13.12
CA GLU A 317 -9.95 -21.18 14.35
C GLU A 317 -9.25 -19.83 14.07
N ALA A 318 -9.97 -18.72 14.27
CA ALA A 318 -9.46 -17.37 13.99
C ALA A 318 -9.12 -16.59 15.27
N LEU A 319 -9.80 -16.88 16.39
CA LEU A 319 -9.52 -16.28 17.69
C LEU A 319 -9.48 -17.42 18.71
N LYS A 320 -8.49 -17.38 19.61
CA LYS A 320 -8.29 -18.38 20.63
C LYS A 320 -7.98 -17.73 21.98
N ASP A 321 -8.88 -17.93 22.95
CA ASP A 321 -8.74 -17.52 24.35
C ASP A 321 -8.27 -16.07 24.52
N ILE A 322 -8.88 -15.12 23.74
CA ILE A 322 -8.50 -13.72 23.75
C ILE A 322 -9.05 -13.05 25.01
N ASN A 323 -8.12 -12.63 25.88
CA ASN A 323 -8.37 -11.79 27.04
C ASN A 323 -7.86 -10.39 26.74
N PHE A 324 -8.77 -9.42 26.72
CA PHE A 324 -8.49 -8.05 26.25
C PHE A 324 -9.31 -7.07 27.07
N SER A 325 -8.76 -5.90 27.35
CA SER A 325 -9.49 -4.81 27.97
C SER A 325 -9.07 -3.46 27.41
N ILE A 326 -10.01 -2.53 27.28
CA ILE A 326 -9.78 -1.14 26.92
C ILE A 326 -10.51 -0.24 27.92
N LYS A 327 -9.83 0.83 28.36
CA LYS A 327 -10.34 1.77 29.34
C LYS A 327 -11.08 2.92 28.66
N LYS A 328 -11.93 3.59 29.39
CA LYS A 328 -12.68 4.75 28.89
C LYS A 328 -11.74 5.87 28.42
N GLY A 329 -11.88 6.30 27.16
CA GLY A 329 -11.03 7.33 26.56
C GLY A 329 -9.61 6.84 26.23
N GLU A 330 -9.36 5.53 26.20
CA GLU A 330 -8.13 4.95 25.74
C GLU A 330 -8.11 4.82 24.22
N MET A 331 -6.95 5.10 23.62
CA MET A 331 -6.67 4.80 22.21
C MET A 331 -5.74 3.60 22.15
N MET A 332 -6.18 2.54 21.49
CA MET A 332 -5.42 1.29 21.37
C MET A 332 -5.24 0.88 19.92
N SER A 333 -4.04 0.44 19.56
CA SER A 333 -3.74 -0.11 18.26
C SER A 333 -3.59 -1.63 18.32
N ILE A 334 -4.33 -2.37 17.49
CA ILE A 334 -4.22 -3.81 17.34
C ILE A 334 -3.34 -4.10 16.14
N VAL A 335 -2.16 -4.66 16.39
CA VAL A 335 -1.15 -4.97 15.37
C VAL A 335 -0.94 -6.48 15.23
N GLY A 336 -0.52 -6.92 14.05
CA GLY A 336 -0.25 -8.34 13.78
C GLY A 336 -0.23 -8.62 12.28
N ARG A 337 0.24 -9.83 11.93
CA ARG A 337 0.31 -10.32 10.53
C ARG A 337 -1.07 -10.36 9.88
N ASN A 338 -1.09 -10.37 8.55
CA ASN A 338 -2.32 -10.66 7.81
C ASN A 338 -2.82 -12.07 8.16
N GLY A 339 -4.14 -12.22 8.36
CA GLY A 339 -4.73 -13.46 8.83
C GLY A 339 -4.63 -13.74 10.33
N ALA A 340 -4.04 -12.86 11.15
CA ALA A 340 -3.92 -13.04 12.61
C ALA A 340 -5.23 -12.85 13.40
N GLY A 341 -6.36 -12.59 12.73
CA GLY A 341 -7.65 -12.47 13.39
C GLY A 341 -8.07 -11.04 13.79
N LYS A 342 -7.29 -10.00 13.45
CA LYS A 342 -7.58 -8.60 13.84
C LYS A 342 -8.99 -8.14 13.44
N SER A 343 -9.33 -8.27 12.17
CA SER A 343 -10.66 -7.89 11.65
C SER A 343 -11.76 -8.81 12.19
N THR A 344 -11.45 -10.10 12.39
CA THR A 344 -12.38 -11.06 13.01
C THR A 344 -12.69 -10.65 14.43
N PHE A 345 -11.70 -10.24 15.22
CA PHE A 345 -11.89 -9.75 16.58
C PHE A 345 -12.86 -8.55 16.62
N CYS A 346 -12.65 -7.55 15.76
CA CYS A 346 -13.57 -6.41 15.66
C CYS A 346 -14.98 -6.84 15.24
N LYS A 347 -15.11 -7.76 14.26
CA LYS A 347 -16.41 -8.29 13.82
C LYS A 347 -17.16 -9.02 14.95
N VAL A 348 -16.46 -9.80 15.76
CA VAL A 348 -17.05 -10.51 16.91
C VAL A 348 -17.50 -9.50 17.98
N ILE A 349 -16.71 -8.48 18.30
CA ILE A 349 -17.10 -7.41 19.25
C ILE A 349 -18.37 -6.68 18.76
N CYS A 350 -18.44 -6.36 17.46
CA CYS A 350 -19.59 -5.68 16.88
C CYS A 350 -20.81 -6.59 16.67
N GLY A 351 -20.66 -7.91 16.82
CA GLY A 351 -21.73 -8.87 16.68
C GLY A 351 -22.01 -9.32 15.24
N PHE A 352 -21.14 -8.98 14.27
CA PHE A 352 -21.23 -9.51 12.90
C PHE A 352 -20.92 -11.01 12.85
N GLU A 353 -20.08 -11.47 13.76
CA GLU A 353 -19.77 -12.88 13.99
C GLU A 353 -20.08 -13.22 15.44
N LYS A 354 -20.59 -14.44 15.68
CA LYS A 354 -20.92 -14.88 17.04
C LYS A 354 -19.75 -15.69 17.60
N GLU A 355 -19.32 -15.33 18.79
CA GLU A 355 -18.27 -16.06 19.51
C GLU A 355 -18.60 -17.55 19.69
N SER A 356 -17.58 -18.42 19.58
CA SER A 356 -17.70 -19.86 19.84
C SER A 356 -17.59 -20.16 21.33
N LYS A 357 -16.81 -19.33 22.06
CA LYS A 357 -16.61 -19.42 23.52
C LYS A 357 -16.27 -18.04 24.07
N GLY A 358 -16.40 -17.91 25.39
CA GLY A 358 -16.05 -16.71 26.14
C GLY A 358 -17.17 -15.69 26.16
N ASN A 359 -16.88 -14.50 26.69
CA ASN A 359 -17.86 -13.43 26.89
C ASN A 359 -17.26 -12.07 26.52
N ILE A 360 -18.14 -11.15 26.15
CA ILE A 360 -17.81 -9.77 25.84
C ILE A 360 -18.59 -8.84 26.81
N TYR A 361 -17.87 -7.98 27.50
CA TYR A 361 -18.45 -7.05 28.46
C TYR A 361 -18.25 -5.61 28.01
N LEU A 362 -19.32 -4.82 28.04
CA LEU A 362 -19.29 -3.37 27.81
C LEU A 362 -19.78 -2.66 29.06
N GLU A 363 -18.96 -1.78 29.62
CA GLU A 363 -19.24 -1.10 30.91
C GLU A 363 -19.64 -2.11 32.02
N GLY A 364 -18.99 -3.28 32.05
CA GLY A 364 -19.23 -4.36 33.00
C GLY A 364 -20.48 -5.20 32.74
N LYS A 365 -21.25 -4.92 31.68
CA LYS A 365 -22.44 -5.69 31.29
C LYS A 365 -22.08 -6.66 30.17
N ASP A 366 -22.51 -7.90 30.30
CA ASP A 366 -22.36 -8.90 29.24
C ASP A 366 -23.23 -8.51 28.03
N ILE A 367 -22.58 -8.38 26.86
CA ILE A 367 -23.24 -8.03 25.59
C ILE A 367 -23.24 -9.18 24.60
N SER A 368 -22.80 -10.40 25.00
CA SER A 368 -22.65 -11.57 24.11
C SER A 368 -23.99 -11.98 23.45
N SER A 369 -25.11 -11.75 24.15
CA SER A 369 -26.46 -12.06 23.65
C SER A 369 -27.10 -10.93 22.84
N LEU A 370 -26.51 -9.71 22.83
CA LEU A 370 -27.09 -8.57 22.13
C LEU A 370 -26.96 -8.71 20.60
N SER A 371 -27.99 -8.28 19.91
CA SER A 371 -28.00 -8.19 18.45
C SER A 371 -27.04 -7.11 17.92
N ILE A 372 -26.69 -7.18 16.63
CA ILE A 372 -25.88 -6.14 15.96
C ILE A 372 -26.49 -4.75 16.17
N LYS A 373 -27.82 -4.61 16.05
CA LYS A 373 -28.52 -3.34 16.23
C LYS A 373 -28.31 -2.77 17.64
N GLU A 374 -28.48 -3.60 18.67
CA GLU A 374 -28.29 -3.18 20.06
C GLU A 374 -26.83 -2.81 20.38
N ARG A 375 -25.87 -3.56 19.79
CA ARG A 375 -24.44 -3.21 19.92
C ARG A 375 -24.10 -1.93 19.17
N ALA A 376 -24.69 -1.69 17.99
CA ALA A 376 -24.45 -0.49 17.18
C ALA A 376 -24.88 0.83 17.87
N GLU A 377 -25.78 0.77 18.86
CA GLU A 377 -26.12 1.95 19.70
C GLU A 377 -24.92 2.47 20.51
N LYS A 378 -23.91 1.62 20.75
CA LYS A 378 -22.76 1.92 21.62
C LYS A 378 -21.40 1.73 20.98
N ILE A 379 -21.31 0.92 19.94
CA ILE A 379 -20.05 0.57 19.26
C ILE A 379 -20.18 0.95 17.80
N ALA A 380 -19.39 1.95 17.37
CA ALA A 380 -19.27 2.31 15.96
C ALA A 380 -18.16 1.46 15.31
N TYR A 381 -18.39 1.05 14.08
CA TYR A 381 -17.41 0.28 13.30
C TYR A 381 -17.21 0.90 11.92
N VAL A 382 -15.95 1.19 11.57
CA VAL A 382 -15.57 1.64 10.23
C VAL A 382 -14.84 0.50 9.54
N MET A 383 -15.35 0.05 8.40
CA MET A 383 -14.78 -1.05 7.61
C MET A 383 -13.48 -0.62 6.91
N GLN A 384 -12.61 -1.60 6.61
CA GLN A 384 -11.40 -1.39 5.85
C GLN A 384 -11.68 -0.80 4.45
N ASN A 385 -12.72 -1.28 3.78
CA ASN A 385 -13.21 -0.69 2.53
C ASN A 385 -14.48 0.13 2.83
N PRO A 386 -14.38 1.48 2.89
CA PRO A 386 -15.52 2.33 3.22
C PRO A 386 -16.62 2.28 2.16
N ASN A 387 -16.31 1.94 0.91
CA ASN A 387 -17.32 1.81 -0.14
C ASN A 387 -18.39 0.74 0.17
N GLN A 388 -18.04 -0.27 0.97
CA GLN A 388 -19.00 -1.29 1.41
C GLN A 388 -20.00 -0.77 2.46
N MET A 389 -19.74 0.40 3.03
CA MET A 389 -20.62 1.02 4.05
C MET A 389 -21.56 2.06 3.44
N ILE A 390 -21.15 2.69 2.33
CA ILE A 390 -21.92 3.78 1.69
C ILE A 390 -23.09 3.16 0.92
N THR A 391 -24.31 3.49 1.34
CA THR A 391 -25.54 2.93 0.78
C THR A 391 -26.42 3.97 0.07
N LYS A 392 -26.17 5.25 0.32
CA LYS A 392 -26.97 6.35 -0.23
C LYS A 392 -26.23 7.08 -1.35
N PRO A 393 -26.94 7.56 -2.38
CA PRO A 393 -26.34 8.33 -3.48
C PRO A 393 -25.91 9.74 -3.07
N MET A 394 -26.51 10.30 -2.02
CA MET A 394 -26.19 11.63 -1.50
C MET A 394 -25.46 11.52 -0.17
N ILE A 395 -24.37 12.28 -0.02
CA ILE A 395 -23.54 12.29 1.19
C ILE A 395 -24.38 12.66 2.44
N ARG A 396 -25.26 13.66 2.30
CA ARG A 396 -26.12 14.10 3.39
C ARG A 396 -27.02 12.98 3.91
N ASP A 397 -27.62 12.21 3.01
CA ASP A 397 -28.52 11.12 3.36
C ASP A 397 -27.74 9.95 4.01
N GLU A 398 -26.49 9.71 3.58
CA GLU A 398 -25.62 8.72 4.20
C GLU A 398 -25.24 9.11 5.65
N VAL A 399 -24.89 10.37 5.87
CA VAL A 399 -24.58 10.89 7.23
C VAL A 399 -25.82 10.85 8.12
N ALA A 400 -26.99 11.18 7.59
CA ALA A 400 -28.27 11.16 8.31
C ALA A 400 -28.76 9.74 8.62
N LEU A 401 -28.32 8.71 7.87
CA LEU A 401 -28.91 7.38 7.88
C LEU A 401 -29.01 6.78 9.29
N GLY A 402 -27.95 6.88 10.08
CA GLY A 402 -27.92 6.35 11.45
C GLY A 402 -28.97 7.01 12.36
N LEU A 403 -29.13 8.32 12.24
CA LEU A 403 -30.12 9.10 13.02
C LEU A 403 -31.56 8.78 12.60
N VAL A 404 -31.78 8.60 11.28
CA VAL A 404 -33.08 8.22 10.73
C VAL A 404 -33.49 6.82 11.17
N LEU A 405 -32.55 5.86 11.16
CA LEU A 405 -32.81 4.47 11.58
C LEU A 405 -33.01 4.33 13.10
N ASP A 406 -32.44 5.21 13.88
CA ASP A 406 -32.63 5.28 15.34
C ASP A 406 -34.10 5.60 15.69
N GLY A 407 -34.72 6.51 14.94
CA GLY A 407 -36.13 6.88 15.10
C GLY A 407 -36.46 7.69 16.36
N ARG A 408 -35.46 8.13 17.13
CA ARG A 408 -35.62 8.96 18.33
C ARG A 408 -35.56 10.48 18.05
N PHE A 409 -35.05 10.86 16.89
CA PHE A 409 -34.79 12.23 16.50
C PHE A 409 -35.87 12.77 15.55
N SER A 410 -36.29 14.00 15.74
CA SER A 410 -37.14 14.74 14.80
C SER A 410 -36.32 15.10 13.54
N GLU A 411 -37.02 15.41 12.45
CA GLU A 411 -36.38 15.84 11.21
C GLU A 411 -35.56 17.12 11.40
N GLU A 412 -36.01 18.04 12.24
CA GLU A 412 -35.25 19.25 12.56
C GLU A 412 -33.97 18.94 13.31
N GLU A 413 -34.01 18.05 14.32
CA GLU A 413 -32.80 17.60 15.06
C GLU A 413 -31.84 16.86 14.18
N ILE A 414 -32.31 16.03 13.23
CA ILE A 414 -31.45 15.33 12.24
C ILE A 414 -30.75 16.36 11.36
N ASN A 415 -31.49 17.35 10.84
CA ASN A 415 -30.91 18.38 9.99
C ASN A 415 -29.83 19.18 10.73
N GLU A 416 -30.11 19.62 11.96
CA GLU A 416 -29.14 20.37 12.78
C GLU A 416 -27.86 19.58 13.08
N ARG A 417 -27.92 18.25 13.19
CA ARG A 417 -26.77 17.39 13.48
C ARG A 417 -25.96 17.02 12.24
N VAL A 418 -26.58 17.05 11.07
CA VAL A 418 -25.96 16.66 9.79
C VAL A 418 -25.29 17.85 9.11
N ASP A 419 -25.80 19.07 9.29
CA ASP A 419 -25.23 20.32 8.79
C ASP A 419 -24.07 20.78 9.67
#